data_5cfc16ea5535baff582b47a1f65d1aaf
#
_entry.id   5cfc16ea5535baff582b47a1f65d1aaf
#
_cell.length_a   1.000
_cell.length_b   1.000
_cell.length_c   1.000
_cell.angle_alpha   90.00
_cell.angle_beta   90.00
_cell.angle_gamma   90.00
#
_symmetry.space_group_name_H-M   'P 1'
#
loop_
_entity.id
_entity.type
_entity.pdbx_description
1 polymer ?
#
loop_
_entity_poly.entity_id
_entity_poly.type
_entity_poly.pdbx_seq_one_letter_code
_entity_poly.pdbx_strand_id
1 'polypeptide(L)'
;MANTLFPIFLKLDQLNTLVVGGGNVALEKVSAILRNSPEARVTMVATFFREDTLEYIEKFPLVSYEIREFLEGDLDGRDLVVCATDNVPLHQKIKAIAAERHLLCNVADTPDLCDFYLGSIVQKGDLKIAISTNGKSPTLAKRIRAFLEEVIPTDIQETMDGLEAYRNSLKGDFEAKIKALNEITKGLTFKK
;
A
#
# COMPACT_ATOMS: atom_id res chain seq x y z
N MET A 1 6.58 20.13 13.95
CA MET A 1 6.06 18.91 14.60
C MET A 1 6.65 17.70 13.87
N ALA A 2 6.99 16.63 14.60
CA ALA A 2 7.48 15.39 14.01
C ALA A 2 6.34 14.65 13.28
N ASN A 3 6.65 13.71 12.39
CA ASN A 3 5.70 12.82 11.77
C ASN A 3 5.19 11.82 12.82
N THR A 4 3.90 11.82 13.09
CA THR A 4 3.25 10.96 14.10
C THR A 4 2.54 9.76 13.50
N LEU A 5 2.61 9.57 12.16
CA LEU A 5 1.99 8.43 11.49
C LEU A 5 2.67 7.13 11.91
N PHE A 6 1.88 6.14 12.27
CA PHE A 6 2.38 4.80 12.58
C PHE A 6 2.50 3.99 11.29
N PRO A 7 3.71 3.52 10.90
CA PRO A 7 3.89 2.74 9.68
C PRO A 7 3.46 1.29 9.89
N ILE A 8 2.62 0.79 8.98
CA ILE A 8 2.17 -0.60 8.94
C ILE A 8 2.20 -1.14 7.50
N PHE A 9 2.31 -2.46 7.36
CA PHE A 9 2.14 -3.18 6.10
C PHE A 9 0.88 -4.04 6.19
N LEU A 10 -0.10 -3.75 5.34
CA LEU A 10 -1.38 -4.46 5.28
C LEU A 10 -1.30 -5.64 4.31
N LYS A 11 -1.93 -6.75 4.67
CA LYS A 11 -2.12 -7.92 3.81
C LYS A 11 -3.42 -7.77 3.03
N LEU A 12 -3.36 -7.09 1.89
CA LEU A 12 -4.55 -6.76 1.09
C LEU A 12 -5.17 -7.96 0.37
N ASP A 13 -4.47 -9.09 0.30
CA ASP A 13 -5.01 -10.38 -0.10
C ASP A 13 -6.03 -10.95 0.90
N GLN A 14 -6.00 -10.49 2.16
CA GLN A 14 -6.88 -10.89 3.24
C GLN A 14 -7.95 -9.84 3.60
N LEU A 15 -7.83 -8.63 3.04
CA LEU A 15 -8.70 -7.50 3.30
C LEU A 15 -9.53 -7.13 2.08
N ASN A 16 -10.79 -6.74 2.30
CA ASN A 16 -11.70 -6.33 1.26
C ASN A 16 -11.61 -4.81 1.08
N THR A 17 -11.05 -4.36 -0.03
CA THR A 17 -10.87 -2.94 -0.35
C THR A 17 -11.97 -2.46 -1.30
N LEU A 18 -12.64 -1.36 -0.97
CA LEU A 18 -13.51 -0.63 -1.87
C LEU A 18 -12.78 0.58 -2.44
N VAL A 19 -12.88 0.80 -3.75
CA VAL A 19 -12.46 2.05 -4.40
C VAL A 19 -13.68 2.71 -5.02
N VAL A 20 -13.98 3.93 -4.62
CA VAL A 20 -15.09 4.71 -5.19
C VAL A 20 -14.52 5.73 -6.17
N GLY A 21 -14.77 5.50 -7.46
CA GLY A 21 -14.25 6.29 -8.57
C GLY A 21 -13.72 5.42 -9.71
N GLY A 22 -13.71 5.95 -10.93
CA GLY A 22 -13.24 5.26 -12.15
C GLY A 22 -12.36 6.13 -13.06
N GLY A 23 -12.01 7.34 -12.61
CA GLY A 23 -11.19 8.32 -13.34
C GLY A 23 -9.68 8.17 -13.09
N ASN A 24 -8.92 9.20 -13.48
CA ASN A 24 -7.44 9.23 -13.33
C ASN A 24 -6.96 8.99 -11.91
N VAL A 25 -7.62 9.62 -10.93
CA VAL A 25 -7.27 9.47 -9.52
C VAL A 25 -7.53 8.04 -9.04
N ALA A 26 -8.65 7.43 -9.46
CA ALA A 26 -8.96 6.04 -9.16
C ALA A 26 -7.92 5.09 -9.76
N LEU A 27 -7.52 5.31 -11.02
CA LEU A 27 -6.44 4.54 -11.66
C LEU A 27 -5.12 4.68 -10.90
N GLU A 28 -4.76 5.89 -10.47
CA GLU A 28 -3.55 6.10 -9.65
C GLU A 28 -3.60 5.28 -8.36
N LYS A 29 -4.73 5.35 -7.62
CA LYS A 29 -4.87 4.66 -6.33
C LYS A 29 -4.92 3.15 -6.49
N VAL A 30 -5.74 2.63 -7.42
CA VAL A 30 -5.81 1.19 -7.66
C VAL A 30 -4.49 0.64 -8.21
N SER A 31 -3.78 1.40 -9.06
CA SER A 31 -2.45 1.01 -9.53
C SER A 31 -1.43 0.96 -8.41
N ALA A 32 -1.48 1.89 -7.46
CA ALA A 32 -0.61 1.86 -6.29
C ALA A 32 -0.87 0.61 -5.42
N ILE A 33 -2.14 0.24 -5.24
CA ILE A 33 -2.55 -0.97 -4.52
C ILE A 33 -2.04 -2.23 -5.25
N LEU A 34 -2.42 -2.41 -6.51
CA LEU A 34 -2.19 -3.65 -7.25
C LEU A 34 -0.72 -3.88 -7.64
N ARG A 35 0.07 -2.82 -7.86
CA ARG A 35 1.53 -2.97 -8.05
C ARG A 35 2.24 -3.49 -6.81
N ASN A 36 1.74 -3.15 -5.64
CA ASN A 36 2.33 -3.55 -4.36
C ASN A 36 1.72 -4.82 -3.77
N SER A 37 0.50 -5.15 -4.17
CA SER A 37 -0.26 -6.32 -3.72
C SER A 37 -1.12 -6.83 -4.88
N PRO A 38 -0.54 -7.60 -5.83
CA PRO A 38 -1.27 -8.06 -7.04
C PRO A 38 -2.48 -8.93 -6.73
N GLU A 39 -2.49 -9.58 -5.57
CA GLU A 39 -3.60 -10.42 -5.08
C GLU A 39 -4.57 -9.68 -4.16
N ALA A 40 -4.52 -8.34 -4.12
CA ALA A 40 -5.45 -7.55 -3.35
C ALA A 40 -6.89 -7.77 -3.84
N ARG A 41 -7.82 -7.93 -2.90
CA ARG A 41 -9.26 -8.02 -3.18
C ARG A 41 -9.83 -6.61 -3.28
N VAL A 42 -10.13 -6.18 -4.49
CA VAL A 42 -10.61 -4.82 -4.75
C VAL A 42 -11.96 -4.85 -5.46
N THR A 43 -12.92 -4.12 -4.94
CA THR A 43 -14.16 -3.79 -5.65
C THR A 43 -14.12 -2.31 -6.00
N MET A 44 -14.46 -1.97 -7.25
CA MET A 44 -14.54 -0.58 -7.69
C MET A 44 -15.98 -0.23 -8.03
N VAL A 45 -16.44 0.94 -7.61
CA VAL A 45 -17.78 1.46 -7.92
C VAL A 45 -17.65 2.89 -8.45
N ALA A 46 -18.21 3.14 -9.62
CA ALA A 46 -18.23 4.48 -10.23
C ALA A 46 -19.34 4.59 -11.27
N THR A 47 -19.84 5.78 -11.52
CA THR A 47 -20.83 6.05 -12.60
C THR A 47 -20.23 5.91 -13.99
N PHE A 48 -18.90 5.99 -14.11
CA PHE A 48 -18.15 5.71 -15.33
C PHE A 48 -16.74 5.25 -15.00
N PHE A 49 -16.13 4.51 -15.90
CA PHE A 49 -14.71 4.16 -15.86
C PHE A 49 -14.03 4.65 -17.14
N ARG A 50 -12.82 5.17 -16.99
CA ARG A 50 -11.97 5.44 -18.16
C ARG A 50 -11.50 4.11 -18.77
N GLU A 51 -11.27 4.12 -20.06
CA GLU A 51 -10.78 2.95 -20.81
C GLU A 51 -9.46 2.43 -20.24
N ASP A 52 -8.50 3.31 -19.98
CA ASP A 52 -7.22 2.96 -19.38
C ASP A 52 -7.33 2.38 -17.96
N THR A 53 -8.37 2.77 -17.21
CA THR A 53 -8.66 2.17 -15.91
C THR A 53 -9.16 0.73 -16.06
N LEU A 54 -10.09 0.49 -16.97
CA LEU A 54 -10.61 -0.85 -17.26
C LEU A 54 -9.49 -1.77 -17.78
N GLU A 55 -8.75 -1.34 -18.79
CA GLU A 55 -7.60 -2.09 -19.32
C GLU A 55 -6.56 -2.45 -18.27
N TYR A 56 -6.40 -1.59 -17.26
CA TYR A 56 -5.47 -1.86 -16.18
C TYR A 56 -5.99 -2.92 -15.20
N ILE A 57 -7.24 -2.77 -14.73
CA ILE A 57 -7.81 -3.65 -13.68
C ILE A 57 -8.17 -5.04 -14.20
N GLU A 58 -8.51 -5.19 -15.48
CA GLU A 58 -8.79 -6.49 -16.12
C GLU A 58 -7.62 -7.47 -16.06
N LYS A 59 -6.41 -7.00 -15.81
CA LYS A 59 -5.21 -7.84 -15.61
C LYS A 59 -5.20 -8.55 -14.25
N PHE A 60 -6.10 -8.19 -13.34
CA PHE A 60 -6.10 -8.67 -11.96
C PHE A 60 -7.39 -9.42 -11.63
N PRO A 61 -7.35 -10.75 -11.47
CA PRO A 61 -8.55 -11.58 -11.35
C PRO A 61 -9.37 -11.35 -10.07
N LEU A 62 -8.77 -10.72 -9.06
CA LEU A 62 -9.43 -10.42 -7.78
C LEU A 62 -9.97 -8.98 -7.72
N VAL A 63 -9.96 -8.28 -8.86
CA VAL A 63 -10.61 -6.97 -8.98
C VAL A 63 -11.95 -7.12 -9.66
N SER A 64 -12.99 -6.57 -9.04
CA SER A 64 -14.34 -6.45 -9.61
C SER A 64 -14.73 -4.99 -9.73
N TYR A 65 -15.63 -4.67 -10.65
CA TYR A 65 -16.16 -3.31 -10.77
C TYR A 65 -17.63 -3.30 -11.13
N GLU A 66 -18.31 -2.20 -10.74
CA GLU A 66 -19.70 -1.94 -11.08
C GLU A 66 -19.87 -0.51 -11.58
N ILE A 67 -20.60 -0.35 -12.71
CA ILE A 67 -20.87 0.97 -13.31
C ILE A 67 -22.22 1.45 -12.80
N ARG A 68 -22.19 2.17 -11.67
CA ARG A 68 -23.35 2.77 -11.00
C ARG A 68 -22.90 3.79 -9.95
N GLU A 69 -23.88 4.49 -9.40
CA GLU A 69 -23.62 5.32 -8.21
C GLU A 69 -23.26 4.46 -6.99
N PHE A 70 -22.50 5.06 -6.09
CA PHE A 70 -22.19 4.49 -4.78
C PHE A 70 -23.46 4.34 -3.94
N LEU A 71 -23.60 3.20 -3.30
CA LEU A 71 -24.62 2.90 -2.30
C LEU A 71 -23.98 2.64 -0.93
N GLU A 72 -24.68 2.96 0.15
CA GLU A 72 -24.14 2.74 1.51
C GLU A 72 -23.82 1.27 1.80
N GLY A 73 -24.58 0.35 1.17
CA GLY A 73 -24.32 -1.09 1.25
C GLY A 73 -22.99 -1.53 0.62
N ASP A 74 -22.36 -0.69 -0.21
CA ASP A 74 -21.04 -1.00 -0.78
C ASP A 74 -19.94 -1.08 0.27
N LEU A 75 -20.18 -0.48 1.44
CA LEU A 75 -19.28 -0.55 2.59
C LEU A 75 -19.48 -1.81 3.44
N ASP A 76 -20.50 -2.62 3.17
CA ASP A 76 -20.75 -3.83 3.95
C ASP A 76 -19.65 -4.87 3.70
N GLY A 77 -19.07 -5.39 4.78
CA GLY A 77 -18.00 -6.38 4.72
C GLY A 77 -16.68 -5.86 4.11
N ARG A 78 -16.47 -4.55 4.08
CA ARG A 78 -15.21 -3.93 3.70
C ARG A 78 -14.33 -3.68 4.93
N ASP A 79 -13.02 -3.62 4.69
CA ASP A 79 -12.00 -3.27 5.69
C ASP A 79 -11.40 -1.90 5.40
N LEU A 80 -11.30 -1.54 4.11
CA LEU A 80 -10.76 -0.26 3.64
C LEU A 80 -11.65 0.33 2.55
N VAL A 81 -11.74 1.67 2.54
CA VAL A 81 -12.34 2.42 1.44
C VAL A 81 -11.41 3.53 0.96
N VAL A 82 -11.29 3.65 -0.36
CA VAL A 82 -10.52 4.71 -1.03
C VAL A 82 -11.48 5.53 -1.89
N CYS A 83 -11.68 6.80 -1.51
CA CYS A 83 -12.50 7.75 -2.27
C CYS A 83 -11.62 8.47 -3.29
N ALA A 84 -11.92 8.28 -4.57
CA ALA A 84 -11.13 8.77 -5.70
C ALA A 84 -12.02 9.41 -6.79
N THR A 85 -13.00 10.20 -6.35
CA THR A 85 -13.87 11.02 -7.19
C THR A 85 -13.55 12.50 -6.98
N ASP A 86 -14.24 13.38 -7.69
CA ASP A 86 -14.24 14.85 -7.47
C ASP A 86 -15.43 15.33 -6.61
N ASN A 87 -16.25 14.41 -6.10
CA ASN A 87 -17.46 14.71 -5.34
C ASN A 87 -17.18 14.82 -3.82
N VAL A 88 -16.84 16.02 -3.36
CA VAL A 88 -16.54 16.30 -1.95
C VAL A 88 -17.68 15.91 -0.99
N PRO A 89 -18.98 16.24 -1.26
CA PRO A 89 -20.09 15.78 -0.43
C PRO A 89 -20.16 14.27 -0.27
N LEU A 90 -19.92 13.53 -1.36
CA LEU A 90 -19.87 12.05 -1.32
C LEU A 90 -18.72 11.56 -0.43
N HIS A 91 -17.53 12.18 -0.53
CA HIS A 91 -16.38 11.85 0.31
C HIS A 91 -16.69 12.02 1.81
N GLN A 92 -17.32 13.14 2.17
CA GLN A 92 -17.74 13.40 3.56
C GLN A 92 -18.76 12.36 4.06
N LYS A 93 -19.73 12.02 3.21
CA LYS A 93 -20.73 10.99 3.52
C LYS A 93 -20.06 9.63 3.74
N ILE A 94 -19.20 9.20 2.80
CA ILE A 94 -18.49 7.92 2.91
C ILE A 94 -17.61 7.89 4.17
N LYS A 95 -16.88 8.99 4.45
CA LYS A 95 -16.03 9.08 5.64
C LYS A 95 -16.84 8.96 6.94
N ALA A 96 -17.99 9.60 7.02
CA ALA A 96 -18.87 9.52 8.19
C ALA A 96 -19.34 8.07 8.43
N ILE A 97 -19.84 7.39 7.39
CA ILE A 97 -20.30 6.00 7.49
C ILE A 97 -19.13 5.06 7.78
N ALA A 98 -17.96 5.27 7.15
CA ALA A 98 -16.76 4.47 7.40
C ALA A 98 -16.33 4.57 8.87
N ALA A 99 -16.37 5.77 9.48
CA ALA A 99 -16.05 5.98 10.88
C ALA A 99 -17.02 5.22 11.81
N GLU A 100 -18.33 5.26 11.53
CA GLU A 100 -19.35 4.52 12.30
C GLU A 100 -19.14 3.01 12.22
N ARG A 101 -18.64 2.51 11.09
CA ARG A 101 -18.39 1.08 10.84
C ARG A 101 -16.96 0.64 11.15
N HIS A 102 -16.13 1.53 11.68
CA HIS A 102 -14.70 1.26 11.98
C HIS A 102 -13.87 0.84 10.76
N LEU A 103 -14.23 1.34 9.56
CA LEU A 103 -13.48 1.11 8.34
C LEU A 103 -12.36 2.15 8.19
N LEU A 104 -11.22 1.73 7.69
CA LEU A 104 -10.16 2.66 7.32
C LEU A 104 -10.51 3.38 6.01
N CYS A 105 -10.48 4.70 6.02
CA CYS A 105 -10.83 5.54 4.90
C CYS A 105 -9.63 6.37 4.41
N ASN A 106 -9.40 6.36 3.09
CA ASN A 106 -8.51 7.29 2.41
C ASN A 106 -9.33 8.13 1.43
N VAL A 107 -9.18 9.44 1.49
CA VAL A 107 -9.83 10.37 0.58
C VAL A 107 -8.74 11.09 -0.21
N ALA A 108 -8.77 10.93 -1.54
CA ALA A 108 -7.80 11.59 -2.41
C ALA A 108 -7.86 13.10 -2.23
N ASP A 109 -6.69 13.72 -2.19
CA ASP A 109 -6.47 15.17 -2.07
C ASP A 109 -7.12 15.85 -0.85
N THR A 110 -7.58 15.07 0.15
CA THR A 110 -8.20 15.60 1.36
C THR A 110 -7.59 14.95 2.62
N PRO A 111 -6.40 15.37 3.06
CA PRO A 111 -5.67 14.75 4.17
C PRO A 111 -6.48 14.64 5.48
N ASP A 112 -7.30 15.65 5.79
CA ASP A 112 -8.07 15.70 7.02
C ASP A 112 -9.19 14.63 7.11
N LEU A 113 -9.54 14.01 5.99
CA LEU A 113 -10.51 12.90 5.93
C LEU A 113 -9.83 11.52 5.87
N CYS A 114 -8.50 11.47 5.89
CA CYS A 114 -7.74 10.22 5.74
C CYS A 114 -7.39 9.61 7.10
N ASP A 115 -7.65 8.31 7.26
CA ASP A 115 -7.13 7.51 8.37
C ASP A 115 -5.74 6.95 8.05
N PHE A 116 -5.39 6.80 6.77
CA PHE A 116 -4.10 6.33 6.30
C PHE A 116 -3.71 6.98 4.97
N TYR A 117 -2.43 6.90 4.62
CA TYR A 117 -1.91 7.41 3.36
C TYR A 117 -1.31 6.30 2.51
N LEU A 118 -1.52 6.38 1.19
CA LEU A 118 -0.82 5.58 0.20
C LEU A 118 0.51 6.28 -0.14
N GLY A 119 1.59 5.89 0.56
CA GLY A 119 2.90 6.50 0.40
C GLY A 119 3.69 6.00 -0.83
N SER A 120 4.87 6.58 -1.05
CA SER A 120 5.83 6.04 -2.02
C SER A 120 6.45 4.75 -1.48
N ILE A 121 6.56 3.73 -2.35
CA ILE A 121 7.08 2.41 -1.96
C ILE A 121 8.23 2.04 -2.88
N VAL A 122 9.34 1.62 -2.27
CA VAL A 122 10.43 0.87 -2.93
C VAL A 122 10.14 -0.60 -2.75
N GLN A 123 10.21 -1.37 -3.83
CA GLN A 123 10.11 -2.82 -3.77
C GLN A 123 11.22 -3.46 -4.59
N LYS A 124 11.98 -4.36 -3.95
CA LYS A 124 12.97 -5.25 -4.59
C LYS A 124 12.83 -6.65 -4.00
N GLY A 125 12.21 -7.54 -4.77
CA GLY A 125 11.79 -8.84 -4.24
C GLY A 125 10.85 -8.67 -3.03
N ASP A 126 11.19 -9.32 -1.93
CA ASP A 126 10.43 -9.25 -0.67
C ASP A 126 10.74 -7.99 0.17
N LEU A 127 11.82 -7.25 -0.18
CA LEU A 127 12.13 -6.00 0.50
C LEU A 127 11.14 -4.92 0.07
N LYS A 128 10.44 -4.34 1.05
CA LYS A 128 9.61 -3.14 0.88
C LYS A 128 10.02 -2.05 1.84
N ILE A 129 10.14 -0.81 1.32
CA ILE A 129 10.40 0.39 2.12
C ILE A 129 9.30 1.40 1.80
N ALA A 130 8.50 1.74 2.81
CA ALA A 130 7.48 2.78 2.68
C ALA A 130 8.04 4.13 3.12
N ILE A 131 7.79 5.16 2.32
CA ILE A 131 8.30 6.51 2.51
C ILE A 131 7.12 7.46 2.73
N SER A 132 7.10 8.09 3.90
CA SER A 132 6.12 9.11 4.23
C SER A 132 6.80 10.45 4.52
N THR A 133 6.32 11.50 3.88
CA THR A 133 6.67 12.90 4.19
C THR A 133 5.55 13.60 4.96
N ASN A 134 4.60 12.83 5.51
CA ASN A 134 3.39 13.35 6.17
C ASN A 134 2.59 14.31 5.27
N GLY A 135 2.48 13.97 3.97
CA GLY A 135 1.79 14.80 2.99
C GLY A 135 2.53 16.07 2.55
N LYS A 136 3.65 16.44 3.22
CA LYS A 136 4.34 17.72 2.97
C LYS A 136 5.05 17.81 1.62
N SER A 137 5.56 16.70 1.09
CA SER A 137 6.29 16.73 -0.18
C SER A 137 6.24 15.39 -0.93
N PRO A 138 5.20 15.17 -1.75
CA PRO A 138 5.13 13.99 -2.63
C PRO A 138 6.34 13.91 -3.57
N THR A 139 6.83 15.05 -4.06
CA THR A 139 8.03 15.12 -4.93
C THR A 139 9.29 14.63 -4.21
N LEU A 140 9.50 15.00 -2.95
CA LEU A 140 10.65 14.52 -2.18
C LEU A 140 10.53 13.02 -1.93
N ALA A 141 9.35 12.52 -1.56
CA ALA A 141 9.11 11.09 -1.39
C ALA A 141 9.42 10.29 -2.66
N LYS A 142 9.02 10.81 -3.84
CA LYS A 142 9.33 10.22 -5.15
C LYS A 142 10.83 10.21 -5.46
N ARG A 143 11.56 11.28 -5.13
CA ARG A 143 13.02 11.35 -5.34
C ARG A 143 13.78 10.41 -4.40
N ILE A 144 13.38 10.33 -3.12
CA ILE A 144 13.94 9.37 -2.17
C ILE A 144 13.71 7.94 -2.64
N ARG A 145 12.50 7.64 -3.15
CA ARG A 145 12.21 6.34 -3.74
C ARG A 145 13.17 6.01 -4.87
N ALA A 146 13.31 6.90 -5.86
CA ALA A 146 14.20 6.69 -7.00
C ALA A 146 15.66 6.47 -6.56
N PHE A 147 16.15 7.25 -5.59
CA PHE A 147 17.48 7.07 -5.01
C PHE A 147 17.64 5.70 -4.34
N LEU A 148 16.67 5.28 -3.54
CA LEU A 148 16.73 3.97 -2.89
C LEU A 148 16.62 2.81 -3.89
N GLU A 149 15.82 2.96 -4.95
CA GLU A 149 15.74 1.99 -6.05
C GLU A 149 17.08 1.82 -6.79
N GLU A 150 17.89 2.89 -6.85
CA GLU A 150 19.22 2.88 -7.47
C GLU A 150 20.26 2.25 -6.55
N VAL A 151 20.29 2.62 -5.27
CA VAL A 151 21.37 2.20 -4.34
C VAL A 151 21.17 0.81 -3.74
N ILE A 152 19.91 0.32 -3.66
CA ILE A 152 19.64 -1.03 -3.18
C ILE A 152 20.01 -2.03 -4.29
N PRO A 153 20.89 -3.01 -4.02
CA PRO A 153 21.30 -4.00 -5.02
C PRO A 153 20.11 -4.79 -5.58
N THR A 154 20.21 -5.23 -6.84
CA THR A 154 19.18 -6.04 -7.50
C THR A 154 19.12 -7.46 -6.96
N ASP A 155 20.24 -7.95 -6.42
CA ASP A 155 20.43 -9.29 -5.82
C ASP A 155 20.09 -9.34 -4.33
N ILE A 156 19.47 -8.29 -3.78
CA ILE A 156 19.07 -8.24 -2.37
C ILE A 156 18.16 -9.42 -1.98
N GLN A 157 17.36 -9.95 -2.92
CA GLN A 157 16.54 -11.15 -2.69
C GLN A 157 17.40 -12.35 -2.34
N GLU A 158 18.46 -12.61 -3.11
CA GLU A 158 19.39 -13.72 -2.85
C GLU A 158 20.03 -13.61 -1.47
N THR A 159 20.35 -12.37 -1.05
CA THR A 159 20.88 -12.10 0.29
C THR A 159 19.86 -12.46 1.37
N MET A 160 18.59 -12.06 1.20
CA MET A 160 17.53 -12.38 2.16
C MET A 160 17.27 -13.89 2.24
N ASP A 161 17.18 -14.56 1.10
CA ASP A 161 16.97 -16.02 1.02
C ASP A 161 18.14 -16.77 1.69
N GLY A 162 19.37 -16.32 1.45
CA GLY A 162 20.56 -16.88 2.10
C GLY A 162 20.55 -16.70 3.62
N LEU A 163 20.15 -15.54 4.12
CA LEU A 163 20.02 -15.27 5.56
C LEU A 163 18.89 -16.09 6.18
N GLU A 164 17.77 -16.29 5.46
CA GLU A 164 16.68 -17.15 5.92
C GLU A 164 17.10 -18.61 6.00
N ALA A 165 17.73 -19.14 4.95
CA ALA A 165 18.26 -20.50 4.91
C ALA A 165 19.27 -20.74 6.05
N TYR A 166 20.19 -19.78 6.26
CA TYR A 166 21.14 -19.84 7.36
C TYR A 166 20.43 -19.83 8.72
N ARG A 167 19.49 -18.94 8.96
CA ARG A 167 18.69 -18.90 10.19
C ARG A 167 18.01 -20.23 10.48
N ASN A 168 17.46 -20.86 9.43
CA ASN A 168 16.76 -22.14 9.54
C ASN A 168 17.71 -23.31 9.80
N SER A 169 18.98 -23.23 9.38
CA SER A 169 20.02 -24.24 9.64
C SER A 169 20.58 -24.19 11.07
N LEU A 170 20.47 -23.04 11.73
CA LEU A 170 21.01 -22.86 13.09
C LEU A 170 20.25 -23.68 14.11
N LYS A 171 21.02 -24.42 14.95
CA LYS A 171 20.51 -25.10 16.16
C LYS A 171 20.66 -24.16 17.35
N GLY A 172 19.77 -24.26 18.31
CA GLY A 172 19.78 -23.44 19.52
C GLY A 172 18.52 -22.61 19.71
N ASP A 173 18.52 -21.83 20.76
CA ASP A 173 17.42 -20.95 21.12
C ASP A 173 17.39 -19.67 20.24
N PHE A 174 16.38 -18.84 20.47
CA PHE A 174 16.17 -17.60 19.71
C PHE A 174 17.34 -16.62 19.84
N GLU A 175 17.93 -16.49 21.04
CA GLU A 175 19.02 -15.54 21.30
C GLU A 175 20.30 -15.94 20.57
N ALA A 176 20.64 -17.24 20.58
CA ALA A 176 21.81 -17.77 19.86
C ALA A 176 21.68 -17.54 18.34
N LYS A 177 20.46 -17.72 17.78
CA LYS A 177 20.17 -17.45 16.36
C LYS A 177 20.32 -15.98 16.02
N ILE A 178 19.80 -15.08 16.84
CA ILE A 178 19.97 -13.64 16.66
C ILE A 178 21.43 -13.22 16.67
N LYS A 179 22.20 -13.74 17.64
CA LYS A 179 23.63 -13.45 17.75
C LYS A 179 24.40 -13.87 16.49
N ALA A 180 24.15 -15.07 15.99
CA ALA A 180 24.79 -15.57 14.78
C ALA A 180 24.43 -14.74 13.54
N LEU A 181 23.16 -14.35 13.38
CA LEU A 181 22.72 -13.50 12.27
C LEU A 181 23.34 -12.10 12.35
N ASN A 182 23.42 -11.49 13.54
CA ASN A 182 24.04 -10.20 13.74
C ASN A 182 25.54 -10.21 13.36
N GLU A 183 26.27 -11.31 13.67
CA GLU A 183 27.68 -11.43 13.27
C GLU A 183 27.86 -11.44 11.75
N ILE A 184 27.04 -12.19 11.03
CA ILE A 184 27.12 -12.28 9.56
C ILE A 184 26.72 -10.94 8.90
N THR A 185 25.69 -10.28 9.43
CA THR A 185 25.16 -9.04 8.86
C THR A 185 25.97 -7.80 9.23
N LYS A 186 26.97 -7.89 10.11
CA LYS A 186 27.87 -6.76 10.43
C LYS A 186 28.53 -6.14 9.19
N GLY A 187 28.82 -6.95 8.16
CA GLY A 187 29.38 -6.48 6.90
C GLY A 187 28.42 -5.76 5.98
N LEU A 188 27.11 -5.89 6.21
CA LEU A 188 26.05 -5.19 5.45
C LEU A 188 25.85 -3.74 5.89
N THR A 189 26.60 -3.24 6.90
CA THR A 189 26.58 -1.83 7.24
C THR A 189 27.21 -1.05 6.09
N PHE A 190 26.41 -0.18 5.46
CA PHE A 190 26.89 0.72 4.42
C PHE A 190 28.11 1.48 4.94
N LYS A 191 29.27 1.22 4.34
CA LYS A 191 30.46 2.03 4.63
C LYS A 191 30.13 3.48 4.28
N LYS A 192 30.30 4.37 5.25
CA LYS A 192 30.23 5.83 5.03
C LYS A 192 31.27 6.26 4.04
#